data_e8e935546afc1241196ca1b2ee7ad682
#
_entry.id   e8e935546afc1241196ca1b2ee7ad682
#
_cell.length_a   1.000
_cell.length_b   1.000
_cell.length_c   1.000
_cell.angle_alpha   90.00
_cell.angle_beta   90.00
_cell.angle_gamma   90.00
#
_symmetry.space_group_name_H-M   'P 1'
#
loop_
_entity.id
_entity.type
_entity.pdbx_description
1 polymer ?
#
loop_
_entity_poly.entity_id
_entity_poly.type
_entity_poly.pdbx_seq_one_letter_code
_entity_poly.pdbx_strand_id
1 'polypeptide(L)'
;QKDLIIKNLDLKKNSVLSQDLEPILETSLNYLDPIKGGYKGSPKFPTFNLYETLLYFYNKTNNKKYLDPVTLLIKQLCSKGIYDHVEGGISRYTVDEDWVIPHFEKMLYDNTQFILLLSKYCKINKDEYFRDKLDQTIQFIKKEFLNKNELLGSAYDADSDGVEGKYYIYNFDEIKDIADIGNYFEIE
;
A
#
# COMPACT_ATOMS: atom_id res chain seq x y z
N GLN A 1 -18.37 -34.57 -9.76
CA GLN A 1 -17.33 -33.52 -9.77
C GLN A 1 -17.17 -32.86 -8.41
N LYS A 2 -18.28 -32.51 -7.70
CA LYS A 2 -18.25 -31.89 -6.37
C LYS A 2 -17.57 -32.78 -5.33
N ASP A 3 -17.87 -34.08 -5.34
CA ASP A 3 -17.27 -35.05 -4.40
C ASP A 3 -15.80 -35.34 -4.70
N LEU A 4 -15.38 -35.20 -5.96
CA LEU A 4 -13.97 -35.32 -6.34
C LEU A 4 -13.15 -34.10 -5.85
N ILE A 5 -13.75 -32.92 -5.90
CA ILE A 5 -13.13 -31.68 -5.39
C ILE A 5 -13.01 -31.75 -3.87
N ILE A 6 -14.04 -32.19 -3.15
CA ILE A 6 -14.04 -32.34 -1.70
C ILE A 6 -13.00 -33.40 -1.26
N LYS A 7 -12.89 -34.50 -2.00
CA LYS A 7 -11.91 -35.58 -1.71
C LYS A 7 -10.46 -35.13 -1.95
N ASN A 8 -10.23 -34.21 -2.88
CA ASN A 8 -8.93 -33.59 -3.11
C ASN A 8 -8.63 -32.43 -2.16
N LEU A 9 -9.67 -31.90 -1.48
CA LEU A 9 -9.55 -30.90 -0.40
C LEU A 9 -9.40 -31.55 0.98
N ASP A 10 -9.52 -32.88 1.12
CA ASP A 10 -8.98 -33.61 2.26
C ASP A 10 -7.44 -33.57 2.19
N LEU A 11 -6.94 -32.35 2.25
CA LEU A 11 -5.58 -32.07 2.65
C LEU A 11 -5.41 -32.82 3.96
N LYS A 12 -4.65 -33.91 3.92
CA LYS A 12 -4.12 -34.52 5.14
C LYS A 12 -3.84 -33.37 6.08
N LYS A 13 -4.43 -33.38 7.27
CA LYS A 13 -3.96 -32.60 8.41
C LYS A 13 -2.55 -33.10 8.73
N ASN A 14 -1.65 -32.94 7.80
CA ASN A 14 -0.25 -32.96 8.11
C ASN A 14 -0.04 -31.74 8.99
N SER A 15 0.43 -31.97 10.17
CA SER A 15 1.03 -31.02 11.09
C SER A 15 2.18 -30.25 10.43
N VAL A 16 1.89 -29.54 9.35
CA VAL A 16 2.85 -28.75 8.57
C VAL A 16 3.13 -27.41 9.25
N LEU A 17 2.66 -27.20 10.46
CA LEU A 17 2.63 -25.87 11.02
C LEU A 17 3.41 -25.69 12.30
N SER A 18 4.59 -26.28 12.38
CA SER A 18 5.68 -25.68 13.13
C SER A 18 6.89 -25.41 12.24
N GLN A 19 6.68 -25.07 10.97
CA GLN A 19 7.77 -24.47 10.22
C GLN A 19 8.04 -23.12 10.86
N ASP A 20 9.25 -22.99 11.38
CA ASP A 20 9.76 -21.71 11.83
C ASP A 20 9.76 -20.75 10.62
N LEU A 21 8.87 -19.76 10.64
CA LEU A 21 8.77 -18.77 9.55
C LEU A 21 9.91 -17.77 9.60
N GLU A 22 10.67 -17.73 10.68
CA GLU A 22 11.75 -16.75 10.85
C GLU A 22 12.83 -16.85 9.76
N PRO A 23 13.35 -18.03 9.36
CA PRO A 23 14.32 -18.12 8.26
C PRO A 23 13.78 -17.63 6.91
N ILE A 24 12.50 -17.85 6.64
CA ILE A 24 11.86 -17.36 5.40
C ILE A 24 11.78 -15.83 5.43
N LEU A 25 11.41 -15.29 6.58
CA LEU A 25 11.31 -13.86 6.79
C LEU A 25 12.67 -13.17 6.71
N GLU A 26 13.72 -13.76 7.32
CA GLU A 26 15.11 -13.28 7.20
C GLU A 26 15.57 -13.25 5.73
N THR A 27 15.25 -14.29 4.99
CA THR A 27 15.55 -14.32 3.54
C THR A 27 14.81 -13.19 2.82
N SER A 28 13.54 -12.97 3.14
CA SER A 28 12.73 -11.91 2.52
C SER A 28 13.29 -10.51 2.80
N LEU A 29 13.81 -10.26 4.01
CA LEU A 29 14.43 -8.99 4.39
C LEU A 29 15.63 -8.63 3.49
N ASN A 30 16.40 -9.61 3.01
CA ASN A 30 17.55 -9.37 2.14
C ASN A 30 17.17 -8.82 0.75
N TYR A 31 15.94 -9.03 0.32
CA TYR A 31 15.43 -8.53 -0.96
C TYR A 31 14.80 -7.14 -0.85
N LEU A 32 14.55 -6.66 0.36
CA LEU A 32 14.01 -5.33 0.58
C LEU A 32 15.07 -4.26 0.27
N ASP A 33 14.58 -3.14 -0.21
CA ASP A 33 15.37 -1.93 -0.42
C ASP A 33 15.53 -1.20 0.93
N PRO A 34 16.75 -1.07 1.47
CA PRO A 34 16.97 -0.46 2.76
C PRO A 34 16.88 1.08 2.74
N ILE A 35 16.78 1.69 1.57
CA ILE A 35 16.73 3.15 1.37
C ILE A 35 15.33 3.58 0.94
N LYS A 36 14.79 2.90 -0.10
CA LYS A 36 13.53 3.27 -0.72
C LYS A 36 12.33 2.48 -0.16
N GLY A 37 12.56 1.42 0.62
CA GLY A 37 11.50 0.49 1.06
C GLY A 37 10.94 -0.35 -0.09
N GLY A 38 10.11 -1.35 0.22
CA GLY A 38 9.63 -2.30 -0.78
C GLY A 38 10.73 -3.25 -1.28
N TYR A 39 10.42 -4.05 -2.29
CA TYR A 39 11.45 -4.83 -2.99
C TYR A 39 12.30 -3.92 -3.87
N LYS A 40 13.56 -4.33 -4.08
CA LYS A 40 14.49 -3.63 -4.99
C LYS A 40 13.99 -3.69 -6.43
N GLY A 41 14.19 -2.61 -7.18
CA GLY A 41 13.85 -2.49 -8.61
C GLY A 41 12.44 -1.95 -8.87
N SER A 42 12.07 -1.94 -10.15
CA SER A 42 10.79 -1.46 -10.66
C SER A 42 10.18 -2.47 -11.64
N PRO A 43 8.83 -2.50 -11.83
CA PRO A 43 7.83 -1.72 -11.09
C PRO A 43 7.78 -2.10 -9.60
N LYS A 44 7.35 -1.17 -8.75
CA LYS A 44 7.42 -1.32 -7.30
C LYS A 44 6.03 -1.46 -6.68
N PHE A 45 5.81 -2.58 -6.00
CA PHE A 45 4.55 -2.92 -5.33
C PHE A 45 4.67 -2.84 -3.81
N PRO A 46 3.65 -2.36 -3.07
CA PRO A 46 3.70 -2.25 -1.60
C PRO A 46 3.84 -3.58 -0.86
N THR A 47 3.37 -4.70 -1.41
CA THR A 47 3.49 -6.07 -0.87
C THR A 47 3.07 -6.19 0.61
N PHE A 48 1.92 -5.65 0.97
CA PHE A 48 1.43 -5.48 2.35
C PHE A 48 1.52 -6.71 3.24
N ASN A 49 1.28 -7.92 2.69
CA ASN A 49 1.28 -9.16 3.46
C ASN A 49 2.64 -9.44 4.13
N LEU A 50 3.75 -9.11 3.46
CA LEU A 50 5.08 -9.21 4.06
C LEU A 50 5.21 -8.28 5.26
N TYR A 51 4.81 -7.02 5.11
CA TYR A 51 4.95 -6.01 6.15
C TYR A 51 4.01 -6.24 7.33
N GLU A 52 2.84 -6.82 7.11
CA GLU A 52 1.97 -7.31 8.17
C GLU A 52 2.63 -8.44 8.97
N THR A 53 3.32 -9.36 8.27
CA THR A 53 4.08 -10.43 8.90
C THR A 53 5.24 -9.87 9.71
N LEU A 54 5.96 -8.87 9.19
CA LEU A 54 7.03 -8.18 9.92
C LEU A 54 6.50 -7.52 11.19
N LEU A 55 5.36 -6.83 11.16
CA LEU A 55 4.72 -6.27 12.36
C LEU A 55 4.32 -7.33 13.37
N TYR A 56 3.82 -8.47 12.92
CA TYR A 56 3.51 -9.59 13.79
C TYR A 56 4.77 -10.09 14.53
N PHE A 57 5.89 -10.28 13.82
CA PHE A 57 7.16 -10.70 14.43
C PHE A 57 7.74 -9.61 15.34
N TYR A 58 7.62 -8.35 14.99
CA TYR A 58 7.99 -7.26 15.89
C TYR A 58 7.21 -7.31 17.19
N ASN A 59 5.90 -7.46 17.15
CA ASN A 59 5.05 -7.55 18.34
C ASN A 59 5.40 -8.76 19.21
N LYS A 60 5.90 -9.84 18.61
CA LYS A 60 6.29 -11.07 19.31
C LYS A 60 7.66 -10.97 19.98
N THR A 61 8.61 -10.32 19.30
CA THR A 61 10.04 -10.34 19.67
C THR A 61 10.57 -9.02 20.19
N ASN A 62 9.84 -7.93 19.95
CA ASN A 62 10.27 -6.54 20.15
C ASN A 62 11.60 -6.19 19.42
N ASN A 63 11.93 -6.93 18.35
CA ASN A 63 13.15 -6.72 17.58
C ASN A 63 12.92 -5.72 16.45
N LYS A 64 13.63 -4.59 16.52
CA LYS A 64 13.49 -3.48 15.56
C LYS A 64 13.81 -3.88 14.11
N LYS A 65 14.60 -4.94 13.88
CA LYS A 65 14.88 -5.43 12.52
C LYS A 65 13.59 -5.71 11.71
N TYR A 66 12.48 -6.01 12.40
CA TYR A 66 11.17 -6.22 11.77
C TYR A 66 10.35 -4.95 11.67
N LEU A 67 10.55 -3.96 12.56
CA LEU A 67 9.82 -2.71 12.54
C LEU A 67 10.41 -1.69 11.54
N ASP A 68 11.74 -1.63 11.45
CA ASP A 68 12.42 -0.61 10.65
C ASP A 68 12.01 -0.65 9.15
N PRO A 69 11.93 -1.83 8.48
CA PRO A 69 11.44 -1.90 7.11
C PRO A 69 9.97 -1.47 6.97
N VAL A 70 9.13 -1.77 7.96
CA VAL A 70 7.72 -1.33 7.96
C VAL A 70 7.63 0.18 8.06
N THR A 71 8.41 0.76 8.97
CA THR A 71 8.47 2.22 9.16
C THR A 71 8.93 2.92 7.87
N LEU A 72 9.95 2.37 7.22
CA LEU A 72 10.45 2.91 5.96
C LEU A 72 9.38 2.84 4.87
N LEU A 73 8.76 1.68 4.64
CA LEU A 73 7.71 1.55 3.64
C LEU A 73 6.57 2.54 3.88
N ILE A 74 6.03 2.60 5.10
CA ILE A 74 4.90 3.48 5.43
C ILE A 74 5.26 4.94 5.19
N LYS A 75 6.47 5.37 5.56
CA LYS A 75 6.95 6.73 5.27
C LYS A 75 6.94 7.01 3.76
N GLN A 76 7.50 6.10 2.96
CA GLN A 76 7.53 6.26 1.51
C GLN A 76 6.10 6.31 0.93
N LEU A 77 5.26 5.34 1.28
CA LEU A 77 3.89 5.31 0.76
C LEU A 77 3.08 6.55 1.14
N CYS A 78 3.25 7.09 2.35
CA CYS A 78 2.48 8.25 2.81
C CYS A 78 2.99 9.59 2.24
N SER A 79 4.23 9.65 1.73
CA SER A 79 4.87 10.92 1.33
C SER A 79 5.18 11.04 -0.16
N LYS A 80 5.08 9.94 -0.92
CA LYS A 80 5.44 9.90 -2.34
C LYS A 80 4.21 9.86 -3.25
N GLY A 81 4.44 9.92 -4.56
CA GLY A 81 3.39 10.01 -5.58
C GLY A 81 2.47 8.79 -5.70
N ILE A 82 2.83 7.64 -5.10
CA ILE A 82 1.91 6.50 -5.01
C ILE A 82 0.66 6.82 -4.19
N TYR A 83 0.75 7.75 -3.25
CA TYR A 83 -0.38 8.24 -2.45
C TYR A 83 -1.02 9.45 -3.13
N ASP A 84 -2.33 9.43 -3.28
CA ASP A 84 -3.08 10.60 -3.72
C ASP A 84 -3.21 11.60 -2.57
N HIS A 85 -2.42 12.68 -2.64
CA HIS A 85 -2.38 13.70 -1.59
C HIS A 85 -3.59 14.64 -1.60
N VAL A 86 -4.43 14.58 -2.63
CA VAL A 86 -5.62 15.42 -2.79
C VAL A 86 -6.86 14.69 -2.26
N GLU A 87 -7.16 13.51 -2.82
CA GLU A 87 -8.38 12.76 -2.48
C GLU A 87 -8.15 11.61 -1.50
N GLY A 88 -6.91 11.18 -1.35
CA GLY A 88 -6.55 10.05 -0.51
C GLY A 88 -6.50 8.72 -1.26
N GLY A 89 -6.04 7.70 -0.53
CA GLY A 89 -5.83 6.37 -1.10
C GLY A 89 -4.52 6.23 -1.85
N ILE A 90 -4.18 4.99 -2.18
CA ILE A 90 -2.95 4.65 -2.90
C ILE A 90 -3.25 4.02 -4.25
N SER A 91 -2.37 4.27 -5.20
CA SER A 91 -2.30 3.53 -6.45
C SER A 91 -1.72 2.14 -6.22
N ARG A 92 -2.00 1.23 -7.15
CA ARG A 92 -1.63 -0.19 -7.02
C ARG A 92 -0.13 -0.41 -6.95
N TYR A 93 0.66 0.30 -7.78
CA TYR A 93 2.13 0.23 -7.85
C TYR A 93 2.69 1.49 -8.49
N THR A 94 4.02 1.63 -8.46
CA THR A 94 4.74 2.65 -9.23
C THR A 94 5.57 2.01 -10.33
N VAL A 95 5.69 2.72 -11.46
CA VAL A 95 6.51 2.27 -12.59
C VAL A 95 8.00 2.50 -12.33
N ASP A 96 8.32 3.42 -11.43
CA ASP A 96 9.66 3.74 -10.96
C ASP A 96 9.98 3.04 -9.61
N GLU A 97 11.23 3.12 -9.19
CA GLU A 97 11.68 2.53 -7.92
C GLU A 97 11.62 3.49 -6.72
N ASP A 98 11.26 4.77 -6.93
CA ASP A 98 11.26 5.84 -5.92
C ASP A 98 9.86 6.15 -5.36
N TRP A 99 8.84 5.39 -5.76
CA TRP A 99 7.44 5.57 -5.39
C TRP A 99 6.81 6.86 -5.91
N VAL A 100 7.36 7.45 -6.99
CA VAL A 100 6.97 8.79 -7.48
C VAL A 100 5.92 8.72 -8.59
N ILE A 101 6.12 7.84 -9.58
CA ILE A 101 5.25 7.76 -10.76
C ILE A 101 4.29 6.58 -10.62
N PRO A 102 3.03 6.79 -10.21
CA PRO A 102 2.08 5.72 -10.02
C PRO A 102 1.55 5.21 -11.37
N HIS A 103 1.21 3.91 -11.42
CA HIS A 103 0.17 3.44 -12.31
C HIS A 103 -1.16 3.80 -11.66
N PHE A 104 -1.94 4.68 -12.28
CA PHE A 104 -3.05 5.40 -11.62
C PHE A 104 -4.26 4.54 -11.23
N GLU A 105 -4.22 3.23 -11.43
CA GLU A 105 -5.23 2.29 -10.97
C GLU A 105 -5.29 2.26 -9.43
N LYS A 106 -6.49 2.39 -8.85
CA LYS A 106 -6.71 2.25 -7.41
C LYS A 106 -7.58 1.03 -7.14
N MET A 107 -7.02 0.02 -6.50
CA MET A 107 -7.74 -1.20 -6.13
C MET A 107 -8.30 -1.10 -4.72
N LEU A 108 -9.50 -1.62 -4.51
CA LEU A 108 -10.10 -1.71 -3.17
C LEU A 108 -9.24 -2.55 -2.24
N TYR A 109 -8.73 -3.70 -2.73
CA TYR A 109 -7.93 -4.61 -1.89
C TYR A 109 -6.59 -4.00 -1.47
N ASP A 110 -5.90 -3.23 -2.33
CA ASP A 110 -4.66 -2.55 -1.98
C ASP A 110 -4.90 -1.48 -0.91
N ASN A 111 -5.94 -0.68 -1.10
CA ASN A 111 -6.30 0.36 -0.15
C ASN A 111 -6.77 -0.20 1.20
N THR A 112 -7.50 -1.32 1.21
CA THR A 112 -7.90 -1.97 2.46
C THR A 112 -6.72 -2.60 3.19
N GLN A 113 -5.76 -3.19 2.48
CA GLN A 113 -4.51 -3.71 3.07
C GLN A 113 -3.63 -2.56 3.60
N PHE A 114 -3.57 -1.45 2.89
CA PHE A 114 -2.88 -0.25 3.38
C PHE A 114 -3.49 0.28 4.67
N ILE A 115 -4.83 0.42 4.73
CA ILE A 115 -5.55 0.79 5.96
C ILE A 115 -5.22 -0.16 7.10
N LEU A 116 -5.23 -1.47 6.85
CA LEU A 116 -4.95 -2.48 7.87
C LEU A 116 -3.52 -2.34 8.41
N LEU A 117 -2.52 -2.25 7.53
CA LEU A 117 -1.12 -2.07 7.91
C LEU A 117 -0.92 -0.76 8.67
N LEU A 118 -1.44 0.35 8.13
CA LEU A 118 -1.29 1.68 8.70
C LEU A 118 -1.98 1.80 10.07
N SER A 119 -3.18 1.20 10.23
CA SER A 119 -3.89 1.17 11.51
C SER A 119 -3.12 0.43 12.61
N LYS A 120 -2.44 -0.67 12.24
CA LYS A 120 -1.56 -1.41 13.17
C LYS A 120 -0.32 -0.59 13.51
N TYR A 121 0.27 0.07 12.52
CA TYR A 121 1.44 0.92 12.70
C TYR A 121 1.14 2.14 13.60
N CYS A 122 -0.01 2.78 13.46
CA CYS A 122 -0.43 3.89 14.32
C CYS A 122 -0.61 3.51 15.80
N LYS A 123 -0.72 2.22 16.14
CA LYS A 123 -0.70 1.77 17.55
C LYS A 123 0.71 1.85 18.14
N ILE A 124 1.74 1.72 17.30
CA ILE A 124 3.16 1.74 17.67
C ILE A 124 3.70 3.17 17.55
N ASN A 125 3.47 3.80 16.42
CA ASN A 125 3.86 5.18 16.14
C ASN A 125 2.65 6.11 16.38
N LYS A 126 2.83 7.13 17.22
CA LYS A 126 1.76 8.07 17.64
C LYS A 126 1.78 9.37 16.85
N ASP A 127 2.55 9.47 15.79
CA ASP A 127 2.61 10.63 14.90
C ASP A 127 1.24 10.84 14.23
N GLU A 128 0.69 12.03 14.38
CA GLU A 128 -0.62 12.41 13.82
C GLU A 128 -0.62 12.37 12.30
N TYR A 129 0.51 12.64 11.66
CA TYR A 129 0.64 12.55 10.20
C TYR A 129 0.16 11.22 9.63
N PHE A 130 0.56 10.10 10.24
CA PHE A 130 0.13 8.77 9.76
C PHE A 130 -1.34 8.49 10.09
N ARG A 131 -1.86 9.06 11.16
CA ARG A 131 -3.28 8.96 11.50
C ARG A 131 -4.13 9.72 10.49
N ASP A 132 -3.71 10.92 10.11
CA ASP A 132 -4.41 11.72 9.10
C ASP A 132 -4.43 11.00 7.76
N LYS A 133 -3.31 10.37 7.34
CA LYS A 133 -3.26 9.54 6.14
C LYS A 133 -4.19 8.33 6.21
N LEU A 134 -4.30 7.69 7.37
CA LEU A 134 -5.24 6.60 7.61
C LEU A 134 -6.68 7.08 7.45
N ASP A 135 -7.04 8.17 8.12
CA ASP A 135 -8.39 8.72 8.09
C ASP A 135 -8.76 9.21 6.69
N GLN A 136 -7.84 9.88 5.99
CA GLN A 136 -8.02 10.32 4.61
C GLN A 136 -8.28 9.12 3.66
N THR A 137 -7.51 8.04 3.81
CA THR A 137 -7.70 6.81 3.00
C THR A 137 -9.05 6.16 3.29
N ILE A 138 -9.48 6.12 4.56
CA ILE A 138 -10.80 5.58 4.93
C ILE A 138 -11.93 6.44 4.33
N GLN A 139 -11.81 7.77 4.38
CA GLN A 139 -12.80 8.66 3.76
C GLN A 139 -12.84 8.51 2.25
N PHE A 140 -11.69 8.37 1.60
CA PHE A 140 -11.59 8.07 0.18
C PHE A 140 -12.39 6.81 -0.20
N ILE A 141 -12.17 5.69 0.52
CA ILE A 141 -12.93 4.45 0.24
C ILE A 141 -14.43 4.66 0.42
N LYS A 142 -14.85 5.34 1.49
CA LYS A 142 -16.27 5.61 1.74
C LYS A 142 -16.90 6.49 0.67
N LYS A 143 -16.15 7.48 0.16
CA LYS A 143 -16.64 8.42 -0.84
C LYS A 143 -16.68 7.79 -2.22
N GLU A 144 -15.62 7.11 -2.61
CA GLU A 144 -15.40 6.72 -4.01
C GLU A 144 -15.80 5.26 -4.28
N PHE A 145 -15.52 4.34 -3.37
CA PHE A 145 -15.81 2.92 -3.61
C PHE A 145 -17.22 2.50 -3.19
N LEU A 146 -17.86 3.21 -2.25
CA LEU A 146 -19.20 2.86 -1.80
C LEU A 146 -20.25 3.38 -2.79
N ASN A 147 -21.00 2.49 -3.40
CA ASN A 147 -22.08 2.85 -4.32
C ASN A 147 -23.42 3.10 -3.59
N LYS A 148 -24.43 3.56 -4.35
CA LYS A 148 -25.78 3.88 -3.82
C LYS A 148 -26.52 2.68 -3.20
N ASN A 149 -26.07 1.45 -3.47
CA ASN A 149 -26.66 0.22 -2.92
C ASN A 149 -25.85 -0.32 -1.73
N GLU A 150 -24.97 0.50 -1.15
CA GLU A 150 -24.08 0.12 -0.05
C GLU A 150 -23.11 -1.02 -0.40
N LEU A 151 -22.81 -1.21 -1.67
CA LEU A 151 -21.81 -2.16 -2.15
C LEU A 151 -20.52 -1.42 -2.52
N LEU A 152 -19.40 -2.04 -2.25
CA LEU A 152 -18.09 -1.51 -2.62
C LEU A 152 -17.73 -1.94 -4.05
N GLY A 153 -17.31 -0.98 -4.87
CA GLY A 153 -16.65 -1.24 -6.15
C GLY A 153 -15.28 -1.93 -5.94
N SER A 154 -14.78 -2.60 -6.96
CA SER A 154 -13.51 -3.35 -6.86
C SER A 154 -12.28 -2.51 -7.19
N ALA A 155 -12.41 -1.59 -8.13
CA ALA A 155 -11.29 -0.82 -8.67
C ALA A 155 -11.77 0.48 -9.32
N TYR A 156 -10.86 1.45 -9.36
CA TYR A 156 -10.85 2.58 -10.30
C TYR A 156 -9.79 2.29 -11.36
N ASP A 157 -10.18 2.49 -12.63
CA ASP A 157 -9.29 2.34 -13.77
C ASP A 157 -8.20 3.44 -13.74
N ALA A 158 -7.04 3.12 -14.27
CA ALA A 158 -5.98 4.09 -14.49
C ALA A 158 -6.36 5.14 -15.55
N ASP A 159 -7.21 4.75 -16.50
CA ASP A 159 -7.61 5.58 -17.62
C ASP A 159 -8.84 6.42 -17.33
N SER A 160 -8.78 7.69 -17.75
CA SER A 160 -9.94 8.58 -17.84
C SER A 160 -10.06 9.07 -19.27
N ASP A 161 -11.21 8.87 -19.91
CA ASP A 161 -11.45 9.17 -21.34
C ASP A 161 -10.41 8.51 -22.28
N GLY A 162 -9.94 7.32 -21.93
CA GLY A 162 -8.95 6.56 -22.72
C GLY A 162 -7.52 7.07 -22.62
N VAL A 163 -7.22 7.89 -21.60
CA VAL A 163 -5.86 8.40 -21.33
C VAL A 163 -5.50 8.08 -19.89
N GLU A 164 -4.39 7.34 -19.71
CA GLU A 164 -3.89 7.00 -18.38
C GLU A 164 -3.51 8.24 -17.58
N GLY A 165 -3.96 8.28 -16.34
CA GLY A 165 -3.64 9.34 -15.40
C GLY A 165 -4.30 10.70 -15.67
N LYS A 166 -5.12 10.85 -16.71
CA LYS A 166 -5.72 12.14 -17.09
C LYS A 166 -6.42 12.85 -15.93
N TYR A 167 -7.07 12.11 -15.05
CA TYR A 167 -7.76 12.67 -13.88
C TYR A 167 -6.80 13.20 -12.81
N TYR A 168 -5.59 12.67 -12.74
CA TYR A 168 -4.61 12.94 -11.68
C TYR A 168 -3.50 13.89 -12.09
N ILE A 169 -3.38 14.19 -13.41
CA ILE A 169 -2.30 14.99 -13.97
C ILE A 169 -2.83 16.39 -14.29
N TYR A 170 -2.11 17.41 -13.83
CA TYR A 170 -2.39 18.80 -14.11
C TYR A 170 -1.29 19.38 -15.00
N ASN A 171 -1.68 20.20 -15.98
CA ASN A 171 -0.72 21.01 -16.72
C ASN A 171 -0.24 22.18 -15.87
N PHE A 172 1.02 22.57 -16.04
CA PHE A 172 1.58 23.70 -15.30
C PHE A 172 0.70 24.97 -15.38
N ASP A 173 0.14 25.25 -16.56
CA ASP A 173 -0.73 26.42 -16.76
C ASP A 173 -2.02 26.38 -15.91
N GLU A 174 -2.50 25.20 -15.54
CA GLU A 174 -3.71 25.02 -14.71
C GLU A 174 -3.42 25.29 -13.23
N ILE A 175 -2.18 25.14 -12.80
CA ILE A 175 -1.79 25.18 -11.37
C ILE A 175 -0.85 26.34 -11.03
N LYS A 176 -0.28 27.05 -12.01
CA LYS A 176 0.73 28.11 -11.82
C LYS A 176 0.28 29.27 -10.91
N ASP A 177 -1.04 29.53 -10.88
CA ASP A 177 -1.62 30.61 -10.07
C ASP A 177 -1.99 30.17 -8.64
N ILE A 178 -1.77 28.88 -8.31
CA ILE A 178 -1.96 28.38 -6.95
C ILE A 178 -0.71 28.78 -6.13
N ALA A 179 -0.93 29.64 -5.11
CA ALA A 179 0.15 30.10 -4.26
C ALA A 179 0.91 28.93 -3.62
N ASP A 180 2.24 29.00 -3.66
CA ASP A 180 3.16 28.04 -3.03
C ASP A 180 3.12 26.59 -3.58
N ILE A 181 2.46 26.34 -4.72
CA ILE A 181 2.35 24.97 -5.25
C ILE A 181 3.73 24.35 -5.51
N GLY A 182 4.69 25.14 -5.99
CA GLY A 182 6.06 24.67 -6.23
C GLY A 182 6.81 24.24 -4.97
N ASN A 183 6.36 24.68 -3.78
CA ASN A 183 6.95 24.27 -2.50
C ASN A 183 6.40 22.93 -2.00
N TYR A 184 5.23 22.50 -2.47
CA TYR A 184 4.58 21.26 -2.08
C TYR A 184 4.84 20.13 -3.06
N PHE A 185 5.02 20.45 -4.33
CA PHE A 185 5.28 19.49 -5.39
C PHE A 185 6.60 19.88 -6.04
N GLU A 186 7.47 18.90 -6.25
CA GLU A 186 8.73 19.09 -7.02
C GLU A 186 8.36 19.33 -8.48
N ILE A 187 7.88 20.56 -8.79
CA ILE A 187 7.54 20.99 -10.14
C ILE A 187 8.78 21.69 -10.70
N GLU A 188 9.45 21.01 -11.65
CA GLU A 188 10.54 21.62 -12.45
C GLU A 188 10.01 22.47 -13.60
#